data_5ae9b66f7156e28945e90f8166d424c6
#
_entry.id   5ae9b66f7156e28945e90f8166d424c6
#
_cell.length_a   1.000
_cell.length_b   1.000
_cell.length_c   1.000
_cell.angle_alpha   90.00
_cell.angle_beta   90.00
_cell.angle_gamma   90.00
#
_symmetry.space_group_name_H-M   'P 1'
#
loop_
_entity.id
_entity.type
_entity.pdbx_description
1 polymer ?
#
loop_
_entity_poly.entity_id
_entity_poly.type
_entity_poly.pdbx_seq_one_letter_code
_entity_poly.pdbx_strand_id
1 'polypeptide(L)'
;MKEKLIIKNFGPIESIDLDLGKITVLIGEQASGKSTVAKVLAICRYFSYIVNDSSIVNENYESEFVATALRDWGLNGYEKNDSYINYINSDYSVEIISEKVEINKEFSFYSFIPKIKPKSDSFRDLLKSLYEIKPRAEENSNIEVIWGIPHSFLMTDVKSVMDNPFYFPTERGLQSIFSLGKSSIPNLSDSLFNQFAKLDQIARNFKNEVEIEPLNLIYKNQNGEGYFKIKGQNEFYKLSQGASGFKTSIPIILGIKYYNSLKRRSKTFIVEEPEQNLFPTAQKKLVEFLVGSINSSNNNFLIPTHSPYILTSLENLMYAHKIANGNNGELKEKVNEIIDEKYWINQEDVCVYYLGDGTHKDILQRDEALIDKDYIDSVSKSINSEYDQLLDLDVAMQN
;
A
#
# COMPACT_ATOMS: atom_id res chain seq x y z
N MET A 1 10.51 0.69 17.79
CA MET A 1 11.18 1.45 16.72
C MET A 1 10.16 1.65 15.63
N LYS A 2 9.96 2.88 15.13
CA LYS A 2 9.06 3.13 14.01
C LYS A 2 9.60 2.39 12.78
N GLU A 3 8.74 1.92 11.94
CA GLU A 3 9.10 1.33 10.66
C GLU A 3 9.63 2.43 9.74
N LYS A 4 10.64 2.14 8.91
CA LYS A 4 11.34 3.13 8.11
C LYS A 4 11.66 2.63 6.70
N LEU A 5 11.55 3.52 5.71
CA LEU A 5 11.94 3.27 4.34
C LEU A 5 12.85 4.39 3.82
N ILE A 6 14.06 4.03 3.41
CA ILE A 6 15.04 4.93 2.81
C ILE A 6 15.24 4.52 1.36
N ILE A 7 15.15 5.46 0.43
CA ILE A 7 15.45 5.24 -1.00
C ILE A 7 16.34 6.38 -1.48
N LYS A 8 17.45 6.05 -2.16
CA LYS A 8 18.36 7.01 -2.76
C LYS A 8 18.67 6.61 -4.20
N ASN A 9 18.71 7.60 -5.09
CA ASN A 9 19.11 7.48 -6.49
C ASN A 9 18.40 6.34 -7.24
N PHE A 10 17.05 6.24 -7.09
CA PHE A 10 16.26 5.17 -7.69
C PHE A 10 15.06 5.74 -8.47
N GLY A 11 15.04 5.55 -9.78
CA GLY A 11 14.03 6.10 -10.67
C GLY A 11 13.89 7.62 -10.53
N PRO A 12 12.68 8.15 -10.27
CA PRO A 12 12.45 9.58 -10.06
C PRO A 12 12.92 10.08 -8.67
N ILE A 13 13.35 9.19 -7.78
CA ILE A 13 13.72 9.53 -6.40
C ILE A 13 15.20 9.82 -6.31
N GLU A 14 15.54 11.01 -5.81
CA GLU A 14 16.91 11.37 -5.44
C GLU A 14 17.24 10.90 -4.03
N SER A 15 16.44 11.31 -3.04
CA SER A 15 16.64 10.89 -1.66
C SER A 15 15.39 11.08 -0.82
N ILE A 16 14.89 9.98 -0.25
CA ILE A 16 13.82 10.00 0.75
C ILE A 16 14.20 9.16 1.97
N ASP A 17 13.67 9.57 3.12
CA ASP A 17 13.83 8.91 4.41
C ASP A 17 12.50 9.01 5.16
N LEU A 18 11.64 8.00 5.04
CA LEU A 18 10.27 8.01 5.51
C LEU A 18 10.10 7.12 6.74
N ASP A 19 9.58 7.69 7.82
CA ASP A 19 8.98 6.92 8.90
C ASP A 19 7.58 6.45 8.44
N LEU A 20 7.25 5.20 8.72
CA LEU A 20 5.95 4.61 8.37
C LEU A 20 5.09 4.47 9.63
N GLY A 21 3.89 5.05 9.58
CA GLY A 21 2.87 4.94 10.63
C GLY A 21 1.88 3.80 10.36
N LYS A 22 0.85 3.69 11.19
CA LYS A 22 -0.29 2.80 10.88
C LYS A 22 -1.01 3.24 9.61
N ILE A 23 -1.03 4.54 9.36
CA ILE A 23 -1.42 5.11 8.09
C ILE A 23 -0.34 6.08 7.62
N THR A 24 0.18 5.87 6.42
CA THR A 24 1.15 6.74 5.76
C THR A 24 0.55 7.23 4.46
N VAL A 25 0.46 8.53 4.29
CA VAL A 25 -0.06 9.15 3.07
C VAL A 25 1.08 9.81 2.31
N LEU A 26 1.16 9.53 1.01
CA LEU A 26 2.09 10.16 0.09
C LEU A 26 1.30 11.03 -0.88
N ILE A 27 1.51 12.34 -0.84
CA ILE A 27 0.88 13.27 -1.77
C ILE A 27 1.94 14.00 -2.59
N GLY A 28 1.60 14.47 -3.78
CA GLY A 28 2.50 15.20 -4.67
C GLY A 28 2.01 15.15 -6.10
N GLU A 29 2.70 15.83 -7.00
CA GLU A 29 2.38 15.89 -8.42
C GLU A 29 2.48 14.51 -9.10
N GLN A 30 1.98 14.42 -10.33
CA GLN A 30 2.19 13.23 -11.15
C GLN A 30 3.69 13.01 -11.38
N ALA A 31 4.10 11.74 -11.47
CA ALA A 31 5.49 11.34 -11.65
C ALA A 31 6.46 11.71 -10.50
N SER A 32 5.99 12.22 -9.36
CA SER A 32 6.83 12.54 -8.18
C SER A 32 7.43 11.32 -7.46
N GLY A 33 7.14 10.09 -7.91
CA GLY A 33 7.70 8.87 -7.33
C GLY A 33 6.82 8.15 -6.29
N LYS A 34 5.58 8.62 -6.03
CA LYS A 34 4.66 7.97 -5.06
C LYS A 34 4.46 6.49 -5.31
N SER A 35 4.14 6.09 -6.56
CA SER A 35 3.98 4.68 -6.94
C SER A 35 5.30 3.92 -6.88
N THR A 36 6.44 4.57 -7.12
CA THR A 36 7.76 3.96 -6.94
C THR A 36 7.99 3.60 -5.48
N VAL A 37 7.73 4.51 -4.55
CA VAL A 37 7.82 4.26 -3.09
C VAL A 37 6.91 3.12 -2.68
N ALA A 38 5.66 3.13 -3.17
CA ALA A 38 4.67 2.10 -2.86
C ALA A 38 5.10 0.70 -3.32
N LYS A 39 5.61 0.60 -4.55
CA LYS A 39 6.11 -0.66 -5.11
C LYS A 39 7.39 -1.13 -4.42
N VAL A 40 8.32 -0.23 -4.12
CA VAL A 40 9.55 -0.56 -3.37
C VAL A 40 9.19 -1.09 -1.98
N LEU A 41 8.26 -0.46 -1.26
CA LEU A 41 7.79 -0.98 0.03
C LEU A 41 7.17 -2.37 -0.12
N ALA A 42 6.36 -2.59 -1.16
CA ALA A 42 5.78 -3.90 -1.44
C ALA A 42 6.85 -4.97 -1.66
N ILE A 43 7.89 -4.66 -2.43
CA ILE A 43 9.04 -5.55 -2.69
C ILE A 43 9.79 -5.85 -1.40
N CYS A 44 10.16 -4.83 -0.61
CA CYS A 44 10.92 -5.01 0.63
C CYS A 44 10.16 -5.87 1.66
N ARG A 45 8.86 -5.70 1.78
CA ARG A 45 8.02 -6.52 2.67
C ARG A 45 7.80 -7.93 2.12
N TYR A 46 7.60 -8.05 0.81
CA TYR A 46 7.48 -9.36 0.16
C TYR A 46 8.79 -10.15 0.18
N PHE A 47 9.93 -9.46 0.13
CA PHE A 47 11.26 -10.06 0.21
C PHE A 47 11.43 -10.86 1.50
N SER A 48 11.00 -10.32 2.64
CA SER A 48 11.03 -11.03 3.91
C SER A 48 10.19 -12.32 3.90
N TYR A 49 9.11 -12.35 3.13
CA TYR A 49 8.25 -13.51 2.96
C TYR A 49 8.90 -14.63 2.13
N ILE A 50 9.71 -14.29 1.13
CA ILE A 50 10.33 -15.26 0.21
C ILE A 50 11.61 -15.87 0.76
N VAL A 51 12.46 -15.10 1.44
CA VAL A 51 13.70 -15.63 2.03
C VAL A 51 13.46 -16.77 3.00
N ASN A 52 12.20 -16.94 3.44
CA ASN A 52 11.78 -18.09 4.25
C ASN A 52 11.38 -19.34 3.44
N ASP A 53 11.39 -19.26 2.13
CA ASP A 53 11.26 -20.48 1.32
C ASP A 53 12.65 -21.10 1.18
N SER A 54 12.97 -22.02 2.10
CA SER A 54 14.29 -22.62 2.33
C SER A 54 14.92 -23.36 1.13
N SER A 55 14.24 -23.40 -0.02
CA SER A 55 14.77 -23.93 -1.27
C SER A 55 15.66 -22.92 -2.04
N ILE A 56 15.83 -21.66 -1.54
CA ILE A 56 16.28 -20.53 -2.35
C ILE A 56 17.57 -19.88 -1.82
N VAL A 57 18.44 -20.58 -1.12
CA VAL A 57 19.68 -19.96 -0.58
C VAL A 57 20.87 -20.34 -1.43
N ASN A 58 21.07 -19.59 -2.52
CA ASN A 58 22.32 -19.53 -3.25
C ASN A 58 22.64 -18.03 -3.49
N GLU A 59 23.85 -17.56 -3.24
CA GLU A 59 24.24 -16.12 -3.35
C GLU A 59 23.87 -15.50 -4.71
N ASN A 60 23.87 -16.30 -5.79
CA ASN A 60 23.45 -15.86 -7.11
C ASN A 60 21.92 -15.66 -7.24
N TYR A 61 21.13 -16.31 -6.39
CA TYR A 61 19.66 -16.26 -6.46
C TYR A 61 19.12 -14.96 -5.89
N GLU A 62 19.78 -14.39 -4.89
CA GLU A 62 19.33 -13.16 -4.25
C GLU A 62 19.37 -11.97 -5.20
N SER A 63 20.41 -11.84 -6.03
CA SER A 63 20.53 -10.78 -7.03
C SER A 63 19.54 -10.98 -8.19
N GLU A 64 19.35 -12.21 -8.66
CA GLU A 64 18.39 -12.55 -9.71
C GLU A 64 16.95 -12.34 -9.24
N PHE A 65 16.68 -12.60 -7.96
CA PHE A 65 15.39 -12.36 -7.35
C PHE A 65 15.03 -10.87 -7.31
N VAL A 66 15.93 -9.97 -6.87
CA VAL A 66 15.67 -8.53 -6.85
C VAL A 66 15.43 -8.02 -8.27
N ALA A 67 16.26 -8.40 -9.24
CA ALA A 67 16.08 -8.02 -10.64
C ALA A 67 14.73 -8.50 -11.19
N THR A 68 14.32 -9.72 -10.83
CA THR A 68 13.01 -10.26 -11.18
C THR A 68 11.87 -9.50 -10.52
N ALA A 69 11.98 -9.21 -9.22
CA ALA A 69 10.97 -8.43 -8.50
C ALA A 69 10.82 -7.02 -9.08
N LEU A 70 11.93 -6.33 -9.37
CA LEU A 70 11.89 -5.01 -10.01
C LEU A 70 11.20 -5.05 -11.37
N ARG A 71 11.53 -6.05 -12.19
CA ARG A 71 10.85 -6.27 -13.49
C ARG A 71 9.38 -6.56 -13.31
N ASP A 72 9.03 -7.46 -12.40
CA ASP A 72 7.65 -7.88 -12.15
C ASP A 72 6.77 -6.77 -11.59
N TRP A 73 7.38 -5.77 -10.94
CA TRP A 73 6.71 -4.57 -10.46
C TRP A 73 6.80 -3.38 -11.45
N GLY A 74 7.43 -3.58 -12.62
CA GLY A 74 7.60 -2.53 -13.63
C GLY A 74 8.54 -1.41 -13.18
N LEU A 75 9.57 -1.76 -12.42
CA LEU A 75 10.62 -0.85 -11.93
C LEU A 75 11.99 -1.12 -12.58
N ASN A 76 12.05 -2.00 -13.57
CA ASN A 76 13.29 -2.25 -14.32
C ASN A 76 13.76 -0.99 -15.04
N GLY A 77 15.06 -0.71 -14.97
CA GLY A 77 15.66 0.50 -15.53
C GLY A 77 15.58 1.73 -14.62
N TYR A 78 15.10 1.58 -13.39
CA TYR A 78 15.08 2.66 -12.37
C TYR A 78 16.39 2.73 -11.60
N GLU A 79 17.18 1.66 -11.65
CA GLU A 79 18.47 1.53 -10.99
C GLU A 79 19.52 2.46 -11.60
N LYS A 80 20.29 3.11 -10.73
CA LYS A 80 21.44 3.95 -11.02
C LYS A 80 22.67 3.38 -10.31
N ASN A 81 23.88 3.88 -10.65
CA ASN A 81 25.15 3.38 -10.15
C ASN A 81 25.28 3.30 -8.63
N ASP A 82 24.55 4.13 -7.91
CA ASP A 82 24.59 4.33 -6.47
C ASP A 82 23.20 4.24 -5.85
N SER A 83 22.32 3.49 -6.51
CA SER A 83 20.97 3.25 -5.96
C SER A 83 21.05 2.49 -4.64
N TYR A 84 20.35 3.01 -3.65
CA TYR A 84 20.32 2.46 -2.32
C TYR A 84 18.88 2.41 -1.81
N ILE A 85 18.45 1.24 -1.33
CA ILE A 85 17.15 1.04 -0.69
C ILE A 85 17.38 0.36 0.65
N ASN A 86 16.80 0.91 1.72
CA ASN A 86 16.86 0.29 3.03
C ASN A 86 15.50 0.36 3.71
N TYR A 87 14.94 -0.79 4.00
CA TYR A 87 13.70 -0.94 4.74
C TYR A 87 13.99 -1.52 6.12
N ILE A 88 13.41 -0.94 7.15
CA ILE A 88 13.68 -1.26 8.54
C ILE A 88 12.37 -1.36 9.31
N ASN A 89 12.14 -2.45 10.02
CA ASN A 89 11.06 -2.57 11.00
C ASN A 89 11.59 -3.09 12.35
N SER A 90 10.70 -3.51 13.26
CA SER A 90 11.07 -4.06 14.58
C SER A 90 11.81 -5.40 14.46
N ASP A 91 11.52 -6.20 13.45
CA ASP A 91 11.92 -7.59 13.35
C ASP A 91 13.14 -7.79 12.46
N TYR A 92 13.22 -7.03 11.35
CA TYR A 92 14.30 -7.18 10.38
C TYR A 92 14.62 -5.86 9.64
N SER A 93 15.70 -5.86 8.87
CA SER A 93 15.97 -4.85 7.86
C SER A 93 16.34 -5.51 6.53
N VAL A 94 15.91 -4.88 5.43
CA VAL A 94 16.27 -5.26 4.07
C VAL A 94 17.08 -4.12 3.47
N GLU A 95 18.31 -4.39 3.04
CA GLU A 95 19.19 -3.43 2.39
C GLU A 95 19.45 -3.91 0.97
N ILE A 96 19.18 -3.07 -0.03
CA ILE A 96 19.41 -3.35 -1.44
C ILE A 96 20.36 -2.27 -1.96
N ILE A 97 21.51 -2.69 -2.44
CA ILE A 97 22.56 -1.81 -2.95
C ILE A 97 22.79 -2.17 -4.41
N SER A 98 22.84 -1.14 -5.27
CA SER A 98 23.27 -1.31 -6.66
C SER A 98 24.79 -1.28 -6.71
N GLU A 99 25.39 -2.38 -7.15
CA GLU A 99 26.83 -2.49 -7.38
C GLU A 99 27.08 -2.63 -8.88
N LYS A 100 28.06 -1.86 -9.38
CA LYS A 100 28.52 -1.98 -10.76
C LYS A 100 29.41 -3.21 -10.87
N VAL A 101 28.96 -4.21 -11.64
CA VAL A 101 29.75 -5.42 -11.93
C VAL A 101 30.34 -5.31 -13.32
N GLU A 102 31.66 -5.31 -13.42
CA GLU A 102 32.38 -5.34 -14.70
C GLU A 102 32.77 -6.78 -15.03
N ILE A 103 32.09 -7.38 -16.03
CA ILE A 103 32.42 -8.74 -16.50
C ILE A 103 33.51 -8.72 -17.56
N ASN A 104 33.54 -7.68 -18.40
CA ASN A 104 34.58 -7.40 -19.39
C ASN A 104 34.66 -5.90 -19.60
N LYS A 105 35.79 -5.39 -20.14
CA LYS A 105 35.97 -3.96 -20.43
C LYS A 105 34.90 -3.33 -21.33
N GLU A 106 34.07 -4.15 -22.00
CA GLU A 106 33.02 -3.72 -22.92
C GLU A 106 31.59 -3.86 -22.35
N PHE A 107 31.39 -4.60 -21.24
CA PHE A 107 30.08 -4.80 -20.64
C PHE A 107 30.13 -4.51 -19.14
N SER A 108 29.35 -3.53 -18.71
CA SER A 108 29.04 -3.31 -17.30
C SER A 108 27.55 -3.51 -17.06
N PHE A 109 27.20 -4.24 -16.01
CA PHE A 109 25.83 -4.36 -15.57
C PHE A 109 25.72 -4.10 -14.06
N TYR A 110 24.54 -3.75 -13.63
CA TYR A 110 24.26 -3.54 -12.21
C TYR A 110 23.65 -4.79 -11.63
N SER A 111 24.15 -5.23 -10.48
CA SER A 111 23.52 -6.26 -9.66
C SER A 111 23.02 -5.65 -8.35
N PHE A 112 21.85 -6.10 -7.91
CA PHE A 112 21.34 -5.76 -6.59
C PHE A 112 21.67 -6.88 -5.63
N ILE A 113 22.34 -6.54 -4.54
CA ILE A 113 22.70 -7.48 -3.47
C ILE A 113 21.79 -7.18 -2.27
N PRO A 114 20.77 -8.00 -2.00
CA PRO A 114 19.96 -7.84 -0.81
C PRO A 114 20.67 -8.43 0.41
N LYS A 115 20.56 -7.73 1.53
CA LYS A 115 21.06 -8.20 2.83
C LYS A 115 19.94 -8.11 3.85
N ILE A 116 19.51 -9.25 4.41
CA ILE A 116 18.55 -9.29 5.49
C ILE A 116 19.29 -9.40 6.81
N LYS A 117 19.04 -8.45 7.70
CA LYS A 117 19.65 -8.40 9.03
C LYS A 117 18.55 -8.56 10.09
N PRO A 118 18.46 -9.73 10.78
CA PRO A 118 17.49 -9.92 11.86
C PRO A 118 17.81 -9.00 13.04
N LYS A 119 16.79 -8.41 13.65
CA LYS A 119 16.94 -7.49 14.79
C LYS A 119 16.35 -8.05 16.08
N SER A 120 15.24 -8.79 15.99
CA SER A 120 14.66 -9.45 17.15
C SER A 120 15.21 -10.84 17.33
N ASP A 121 15.32 -11.29 18.58
CA ASP A 121 15.78 -12.64 18.88
C ASP A 121 14.76 -13.67 18.38
N SER A 122 13.47 -13.40 18.49
CA SER A 122 12.40 -14.25 17.97
C SER A 122 12.49 -14.43 16.46
N PHE A 123 12.82 -13.40 15.71
CA PHE A 123 13.03 -13.51 14.27
C PHE A 123 14.34 -14.21 13.92
N ARG A 124 15.41 -13.97 14.70
CA ARG A 124 16.69 -14.68 14.58
C ARG A 124 16.54 -16.18 14.86
N ASP A 125 15.76 -16.55 15.88
CA ASP A 125 15.53 -17.95 16.23
C ASP A 125 14.63 -18.63 15.18
N LEU A 126 13.66 -17.91 14.62
CA LEU A 126 12.88 -18.38 13.48
C LEU A 126 13.79 -18.66 12.26
N LEU A 127 14.68 -17.74 11.90
CA LEU A 127 15.65 -17.96 10.82
C LEU A 127 16.55 -19.14 11.11
N LYS A 128 17.07 -19.29 12.34
CA LYS A 128 17.88 -20.46 12.75
C LYS A 128 17.11 -21.76 12.60
N SER A 129 15.88 -21.84 13.10
CA SER A 129 15.05 -23.04 12.99
C SER A 129 14.80 -23.43 11.53
N LEU A 130 14.68 -22.46 10.63
CA LEU A 130 14.53 -22.69 9.19
C LEU A 130 15.85 -23.17 8.55
N TYR A 131 17.02 -22.69 9.03
CA TYR A 131 18.32 -23.17 8.59
C TYR A 131 18.70 -24.55 9.15
N GLU A 132 18.28 -24.89 10.36
CA GLU A 132 18.56 -26.18 11.00
C GLU A 132 17.75 -27.33 10.41
N ILE A 133 16.62 -27.05 9.75
CA ILE A 133 15.80 -28.00 9.02
C ILE A 133 16.43 -28.45 7.68
N LYS A 134 17.56 -27.83 7.27
CA LYS A 134 18.29 -28.36 6.11
C LYS A 134 18.76 -29.79 6.40
N PRO A 135 18.26 -30.82 5.68
CA PRO A 135 18.87 -32.13 5.79
C PRO A 135 20.32 -32.01 5.36
N ARG A 136 21.24 -32.60 6.13
CA ARG A 136 22.59 -32.86 5.66
C ARG A 136 22.43 -33.66 4.37
N ALA A 137 22.69 -33.03 3.24
CA ALA A 137 22.78 -33.72 1.96
C ALA A 137 23.97 -34.67 2.08
N GLU A 138 23.68 -35.96 2.25
CA GLU A 138 24.64 -37.01 1.90
C GLU A 138 24.84 -36.94 0.40
N GLU A 139 26.09 -36.81 -0.01
CA GLU A 139 26.53 -36.92 -1.39
C GLU A 139 26.02 -38.26 -1.98
N ASN A 140 25.09 -38.22 -2.89
CA ASN A 140 24.48 -39.33 -3.64
C ASN A 140 23.07 -39.74 -3.23
N SER A 141 22.08 -38.90 -3.36
CA SER A 141 20.73 -39.38 -3.62
C SER A 141 19.82 -38.33 -4.23
N ASN A 142 19.01 -38.79 -5.19
CA ASN A 142 18.06 -38.02 -5.98
C ASN A 142 17.15 -37.13 -5.11
N ILE A 143 16.89 -35.95 -5.62
CA ILE A 143 16.20 -34.78 -5.03
C ILE A 143 14.76 -35.02 -4.53
N GLU A 144 14.27 -36.24 -4.51
CA GLU A 144 12.84 -36.55 -4.22
C GLU A 144 12.47 -36.77 -2.73
N VAL A 145 13.40 -36.75 -1.78
CA VAL A 145 13.11 -37.16 -0.39
C VAL A 145 12.97 -36.02 0.63
N ILE A 146 13.05 -34.75 0.23
CA ILE A 146 13.05 -33.60 1.17
C ILE A 146 11.63 -33.08 1.53
N TRP A 147 10.58 -33.68 1.04
CA TRP A 147 9.19 -33.23 1.22
C TRP A 147 8.41 -33.90 2.36
N GLY A 148 9.09 -34.39 3.39
CA GLY A 148 8.46 -35.12 4.51
C GLY A 148 7.79 -34.27 5.59
N ILE A 149 8.00 -32.94 5.62
CA ILE A 149 7.27 -32.03 6.49
C ILE A 149 6.19 -31.36 5.64
N PRO A 150 4.90 -31.45 6.01
CA PRO A 150 3.85 -30.84 5.23
C PRO A 150 4.17 -29.35 5.05
N HIS A 151 4.36 -28.92 3.82
CA HIS A 151 4.58 -27.51 3.42
C HIS A 151 3.53 -26.58 4.04
N SER A 152 2.35 -27.13 4.37
CA SER A 152 1.27 -26.46 5.09
C SER A 152 1.61 -26.12 6.56
N PHE A 153 2.44 -26.90 7.24
CA PHE A 153 2.73 -26.73 8.68
C PHE A 153 3.80 -25.64 8.89
N LEU A 154 4.89 -25.68 8.12
CA LEU A 154 5.93 -24.65 8.11
C LEU A 154 5.40 -23.31 7.61
N MET A 155 4.49 -23.33 6.61
CA MET A 155 3.91 -22.13 6.04
C MET A 155 2.87 -21.45 6.93
N THR A 156 2.27 -22.14 7.92
CA THR A 156 1.25 -21.52 8.77
C THR A 156 1.89 -20.65 9.85
N ASP A 157 2.97 -21.08 10.46
CA ASP A 157 3.61 -20.32 11.54
C ASP A 157 4.51 -19.19 11.02
N VAL A 158 5.26 -19.42 9.95
CA VAL A 158 6.09 -18.39 9.31
C VAL A 158 5.23 -17.33 8.60
N LYS A 159 4.19 -17.73 7.88
CA LYS A 159 3.21 -16.81 7.30
C LYS A 159 2.48 -15.96 8.33
N SER A 160 2.39 -16.41 9.59
CA SER A 160 1.76 -15.65 10.67
C SER A 160 2.62 -14.49 11.18
N VAL A 161 3.93 -14.55 10.99
CA VAL A 161 4.90 -13.56 11.51
C VAL A 161 5.23 -12.50 10.45
N MET A 162 5.09 -12.85 9.17
CA MET A 162 5.49 -11.96 8.07
C MET A 162 4.30 -11.35 7.36
N ASP A 163 4.36 -10.04 7.20
CA ASP A 163 3.36 -9.28 6.48
C ASP A 163 3.68 -9.28 4.97
N ASN A 164 2.95 -10.11 4.22
CA ASN A 164 2.92 -10.00 2.77
C ASN A 164 1.91 -8.91 2.41
N PRO A 165 2.33 -7.70 1.99
CA PRO A 165 1.43 -6.58 1.76
C PRO A 165 0.42 -6.92 0.68
N PHE A 166 -0.79 -6.36 0.80
CA PHE A 166 -1.78 -6.42 -0.25
C PHE A 166 -1.80 -5.11 -1.01
N TYR A 167 -1.48 -5.17 -2.29
CA TYR A 167 -1.35 -4.01 -3.15
C TYR A 167 -2.59 -3.84 -4.03
N PHE A 168 -3.19 -2.64 -3.98
CA PHE A 168 -4.31 -2.23 -4.82
C PHE A 168 -3.81 -1.18 -5.82
N PRO A 169 -3.51 -1.56 -7.06
CA PRO A 169 -3.02 -0.62 -8.08
C PRO A 169 -4.12 0.33 -8.56
N THR A 170 -3.73 1.38 -9.26
CA THR A 170 -4.66 2.33 -9.89
C THR A 170 -5.53 1.67 -10.96
N GLU A 171 -5.00 0.69 -11.70
CA GLU A 171 -5.67 -0.03 -12.79
C GLU A 171 -6.75 -1.01 -12.31
N ARG A 172 -7.06 -1.07 -11.01
CA ARG A 172 -8.04 -2.01 -10.43
C ARG A 172 -9.43 -1.96 -11.06
N GLY A 173 -9.78 -0.86 -11.73
CA GLY A 173 -11.02 -0.75 -12.51
C GLY A 173 -11.08 -1.70 -13.72
N LEU A 174 -9.93 -2.23 -14.17
CA LEU A 174 -9.82 -3.20 -15.25
C LEU A 174 -10.16 -4.63 -14.81
N GLN A 175 -10.51 -4.86 -13.55
CA GLN A 175 -10.76 -6.20 -12.98
C GLN A 175 -11.76 -7.02 -13.80
N SER A 176 -12.73 -6.39 -14.45
CA SER A 176 -13.69 -7.07 -15.34
C SER A 176 -13.05 -7.68 -16.60
N ILE A 177 -11.85 -7.28 -16.96
CA ILE A 177 -11.10 -7.76 -18.13
C ILE A 177 -10.25 -8.98 -17.78
N PHE A 178 -9.95 -9.20 -16.49
CA PHE A 178 -9.06 -10.31 -16.07
C PHE A 178 -9.62 -11.70 -16.29
N SER A 179 -10.93 -11.85 -16.43
CA SER A 179 -11.56 -13.11 -16.86
C SER A 179 -11.08 -13.58 -18.24
N LEU A 180 -10.48 -12.70 -19.04
CA LEU A 180 -9.95 -12.99 -20.37
C LEU A 180 -8.51 -13.56 -20.35
N GLY A 181 -7.83 -13.55 -19.19
CA GLY A 181 -6.47 -14.06 -19.03
C GLY A 181 -5.38 -13.01 -19.28
N LYS A 182 -4.16 -13.28 -18.78
CA LYS A 182 -2.99 -12.38 -18.86
C LYS A 182 -2.61 -11.97 -20.28
N SER A 183 -2.74 -12.91 -21.24
CA SER A 183 -2.42 -12.68 -22.67
C SER A 183 -3.28 -11.59 -23.31
N SER A 184 -4.41 -11.24 -22.69
CA SER A 184 -5.33 -10.20 -23.19
C SER A 184 -4.96 -8.78 -22.76
N ILE A 185 -3.95 -8.63 -21.87
CA ILE A 185 -3.51 -7.34 -21.35
C ILE A 185 -2.02 -7.19 -21.62
N PRO A 186 -1.63 -6.57 -22.75
CA PRO A 186 -0.24 -6.33 -23.08
C PRO A 186 0.44 -5.46 -22.00
N ASN A 187 1.70 -5.79 -21.68
CA ASN A 187 2.56 -5.02 -20.75
C ASN A 187 2.11 -4.97 -19.28
N LEU A 188 1.14 -5.80 -18.85
CA LEU A 188 0.83 -5.93 -17.44
C LEU A 188 1.92 -6.76 -16.74
N SER A 189 2.51 -6.23 -15.68
CA SER A 189 3.52 -6.93 -14.89
C SER A 189 2.92 -8.15 -14.16
N ASP A 190 3.76 -9.18 -13.93
CA ASP A 190 3.33 -10.42 -13.29
C ASP A 190 2.82 -10.18 -11.87
N SER A 191 3.45 -9.30 -11.12
CA SER A 191 3.03 -8.95 -9.77
C SER A 191 1.66 -8.29 -9.75
N LEU A 192 1.40 -7.34 -10.64
CA LEU A 192 0.09 -6.70 -10.76
C LEU A 192 -0.99 -7.70 -11.18
N PHE A 193 -0.71 -8.54 -12.17
CA PHE A 193 -1.63 -9.59 -12.57
C PHE A 193 -2.01 -10.50 -11.40
N ASN A 194 -1.04 -10.91 -10.59
CA ASN A 194 -1.27 -11.74 -9.42
C ASN A 194 -2.12 -11.03 -8.34
N GLN A 195 -1.94 -9.71 -8.16
CA GLN A 195 -2.80 -8.93 -7.24
C GLN A 195 -4.26 -8.91 -7.73
N PHE A 196 -4.47 -8.71 -9.01
CA PHE A 196 -5.82 -8.74 -9.59
C PHE A 196 -6.47 -10.14 -9.49
N ALA A 197 -5.73 -11.21 -9.77
CA ALA A 197 -6.22 -12.57 -9.62
C ALA A 197 -6.64 -12.85 -8.16
N LYS A 198 -5.88 -12.35 -7.18
CA LYS A 198 -6.26 -12.43 -5.76
C LYS A 198 -7.53 -11.64 -5.45
N LEU A 199 -7.69 -10.42 -6.00
CA LEU A 199 -8.89 -9.62 -5.83
C LEU A 199 -10.14 -10.31 -6.37
N ASP A 200 -10.05 -10.91 -7.57
CA ASP A 200 -11.14 -11.70 -8.15
C ASP A 200 -11.49 -12.91 -7.27
N GLN A 201 -10.47 -13.65 -6.81
CA GLN A 201 -10.67 -14.77 -5.89
C GLN A 201 -11.34 -14.34 -4.58
N ILE A 202 -10.91 -13.20 -4.00
CA ILE A 202 -11.51 -12.65 -2.78
C ILE A 202 -12.97 -12.27 -3.04
N ALA A 203 -13.26 -11.57 -4.14
CA ALA A 203 -14.62 -11.15 -4.49
C ALA A 203 -15.57 -12.34 -4.61
N ARG A 204 -15.10 -13.49 -5.15
CA ARG A 204 -15.88 -14.73 -5.27
C ARG A 204 -16.25 -15.37 -3.93
N ASN A 205 -15.56 -15.04 -2.84
CA ASN A 205 -15.89 -15.55 -1.50
C ASN A 205 -17.15 -14.88 -0.91
N PHE A 206 -17.52 -13.69 -1.38
CA PHE A 206 -18.70 -12.96 -0.91
C PHE A 206 -19.98 -13.41 -1.63
N LYS A 207 -20.39 -14.67 -1.42
CA LYS A 207 -21.63 -15.23 -2.00
C LYS A 207 -22.90 -14.66 -1.36
N ASN A 208 -22.83 -14.31 -0.08
CA ASN A 208 -23.91 -13.66 0.65
C ASN A 208 -23.83 -12.13 0.47
N GLU A 209 -24.91 -11.45 0.77
CA GLU A 209 -24.96 -9.99 0.78
C GLU A 209 -23.98 -9.42 1.81
N VAL A 210 -23.15 -8.48 1.38
CA VAL A 210 -22.20 -7.74 2.22
C VAL A 210 -22.41 -6.24 2.02
N GLU A 211 -22.46 -5.50 3.10
CA GLU A 211 -22.59 -4.05 3.06
C GLU A 211 -21.26 -3.39 2.65
N ILE A 212 -21.34 -2.42 1.76
CA ILE A 212 -20.25 -1.56 1.31
C ILE A 212 -20.54 -0.15 1.83
N GLU A 213 -20.28 0.06 3.11
CA GLU A 213 -20.70 1.23 3.89
C GLU A 213 -20.26 2.56 3.26
N PRO A 214 -19.00 2.72 2.76
CA PRO A 214 -18.55 3.98 2.16
C PRO A 214 -19.40 4.42 0.95
N LEU A 215 -19.98 3.47 0.24
CA LEU A 215 -20.74 3.73 -0.99
C LEU A 215 -22.27 3.60 -0.80
N ASN A 216 -22.72 3.27 0.41
CA ASN A 216 -24.13 2.97 0.69
C ASN A 216 -24.73 1.89 -0.23
N LEU A 217 -23.94 0.83 -0.47
CA LEU A 217 -24.29 -0.28 -1.34
C LEU A 217 -24.30 -1.61 -0.58
N ILE A 218 -24.98 -2.58 -1.17
CA ILE A 218 -24.89 -3.99 -0.80
C ILE A 218 -24.33 -4.74 -2.01
N TYR A 219 -23.31 -5.56 -1.77
CA TYR A 219 -22.63 -6.38 -2.79
C TYR A 219 -22.87 -7.87 -2.54
N LYS A 220 -22.91 -8.65 -3.61
CA LYS A 220 -22.79 -10.12 -3.58
C LYS A 220 -22.09 -10.63 -4.83
N ASN A 221 -21.48 -11.80 -4.75
CA ASN A 221 -21.01 -12.53 -5.93
C ASN A 221 -21.95 -13.69 -6.23
N GLN A 222 -22.34 -13.82 -7.49
CA GLN A 222 -23.19 -14.91 -7.96
C GLN A 222 -22.59 -15.50 -9.23
N ASN A 223 -22.22 -16.77 -9.19
CA ASN A 223 -21.61 -17.50 -10.31
C ASN A 223 -20.33 -16.84 -10.88
N GLY A 224 -19.51 -16.24 -10.00
CA GLY A 224 -18.27 -15.58 -10.41
C GLY A 224 -18.44 -14.14 -10.89
N GLU A 225 -19.67 -13.62 -10.95
CA GLU A 225 -19.98 -12.24 -11.33
C GLU A 225 -20.41 -11.43 -10.12
N GLY A 226 -19.89 -10.21 -9.99
CA GLY A 226 -20.24 -9.28 -8.92
C GLY A 226 -21.56 -8.54 -9.21
N TYR A 227 -22.42 -8.45 -8.21
CA TYR A 227 -23.66 -7.71 -8.25
C TYR A 227 -23.72 -6.73 -7.10
N PHE A 228 -24.36 -5.58 -7.31
CA PHE A 228 -24.61 -4.59 -6.29
C PHE A 228 -26.05 -4.07 -6.34
N LYS A 229 -26.53 -3.59 -5.21
CA LYS A 229 -27.77 -2.78 -5.10
C LYS A 229 -27.51 -1.58 -4.20
N ILE A 230 -28.24 -0.50 -4.41
CA ILE A 230 -28.25 0.64 -3.50
C ILE A 230 -28.98 0.21 -2.22
N LYS A 231 -28.44 0.54 -1.06
CA LYS A 231 -29.06 0.21 0.23
C LYS A 231 -30.46 0.84 0.30
N GLY A 232 -31.46 0.02 0.61
CA GLY A 232 -32.88 0.40 0.58
C GLY A 232 -33.58 0.09 -0.74
N GLN A 233 -32.88 -0.32 -1.79
CA GLN A 233 -33.51 -0.80 -3.04
C GLN A 233 -33.47 -2.34 -3.09
N ASN A 234 -34.39 -2.91 -3.90
CA ASN A 234 -34.53 -4.36 -4.02
C ASN A 234 -33.75 -4.95 -5.21
N GLU A 235 -33.52 -4.17 -6.25
CA GLU A 235 -32.95 -4.65 -7.51
C GLU A 235 -31.41 -4.70 -7.46
N PHE A 236 -30.87 -5.81 -7.95
CA PHE A 236 -29.43 -6.00 -8.13
C PHE A 236 -29.03 -5.74 -9.59
N TYR A 237 -27.93 -5.02 -9.74
CA TYR A 237 -27.29 -4.71 -11.02
C TYR A 237 -25.90 -5.36 -11.09
N LYS A 238 -25.44 -5.71 -12.28
CA LYS A 238 -24.09 -6.21 -12.49
C LYS A 238 -23.07 -5.12 -12.17
N LEU A 239 -22.01 -5.46 -11.44
CA LEU A 239 -20.94 -4.51 -11.14
C LEU A 239 -20.25 -3.98 -12.41
N SER A 240 -20.14 -4.82 -13.46
CA SER A 240 -19.61 -4.43 -14.77
C SER A 240 -20.38 -3.26 -15.42
N GLN A 241 -21.66 -3.11 -15.10
CA GLN A 241 -22.56 -2.02 -15.57
C GLN A 241 -22.59 -0.83 -14.61
N GLY A 242 -22.00 -0.95 -13.42
CA GLY A 242 -21.97 0.08 -12.40
C GLY A 242 -21.07 1.27 -12.74
N ALA A 243 -21.20 2.32 -11.93
CA ALA A 243 -20.33 3.51 -12.01
C ALA A 243 -18.86 3.13 -11.84
N SER A 244 -17.94 3.91 -12.45
CA SER A 244 -16.51 3.67 -12.36
C SER A 244 -16.01 3.65 -10.90
N GLY A 245 -16.52 4.56 -10.05
CA GLY A 245 -16.18 4.58 -8.63
C GLY A 245 -16.54 3.30 -7.87
N PHE A 246 -17.63 2.60 -8.27
CA PHE A 246 -17.98 1.29 -7.68
C PHE A 246 -16.95 0.23 -8.07
N LYS A 247 -16.55 0.22 -9.34
CA LYS A 247 -15.58 -0.74 -9.88
C LYS A 247 -14.19 -0.58 -9.26
N THR A 248 -13.81 0.66 -8.91
CA THR A 248 -12.51 0.93 -8.31
C THR A 248 -12.49 0.75 -6.79
N SER A 249 -13.60 1.04 -6.08
CA SER A 249 -13.61 1.05 -4.60
C SER A 249 -14.11 -0.26 -3.98
N ILE A 250 -15.07 -0.95 -4.60
CA ILE A 250 -15.58 -2.23 -4.06
C ILE A 250 -14.45 -3.26 -3.88
N PRO A 251 -13.50 -3.46 -4.82
CA PRO A 251 -12.39 -4.38 -4.63
C PRO A 251 -11.53 -4.06 -3.39
N ILE A 252 -11.26 -2.77 -3.11
CA ILE A 252 -10.52 -2.34 -1.92
C ILE A 252 -11.29 -2.76 -0.66
N ILE A 253 -12.57 -2.41 -0.58
CA ILE A 253 -13.40 -2.69 0.59
C ILE A 253 -13.55 -4.19 0.83
N LEU A 254 -13.80 -4.98 -0.22
CA LEU A 254 -13.89 -6.43 -0.13
C LEU A 254 -12.56 -7.06 0.30
N GLY A 255 -11.44 -6.58 -0.25
CA GLY A 255 -10.10 -7.04 0.13
C GLY A 255 -9.84 -6.84 1.61
N ILE A 256 -10.09 -5.63 2.12
CA ILE A 256 -9.92 -5.30 3.55
C ILE A 256 -10.86 -6.13 4.42
N LYS A 257 -12.17 -6.20 4.09
CA LYS A 257 -13.15 -7.01 4.83
C LYS A 257 -12.76 -8.50 4.87
N TYR A 258 -12.27 -9.03 3.76
CA TYR A 258 -11.80 -10.42 3.69
C TYR A 258 -10.65 -10.67 4.67
N TYR A 259 -9.60 -9.85 4.62
CA TYR A 259 -8.46 -10.03 5.51
C TYR A 259 -8.82 -9.80 6.98
N ASN A 260 -9.69 -8.84 7.30
CA ASN A 260 -10.19 -8.63 8.65
C ASN A 260 -10.96 -9.86 9.18
N SER A 261 -11.69 -10.56 8.30
CA SER A 261 -12.44 -11.77 8.68
C SER A 261 -11.55 -12.96 9.05
N LEU A 262 -10.32 -12.99 8.57
CA LEU A 262 -9.38 -14.09 8.83
C LEU A 262 -8.82 -14.10 10.26
N LYS A 263 -9.11 -13.08 11.09
CA LYS A 263 -8.61 -12.91 12.47
C LYS A 263 -7.09 -13.14 12.60
N ARG A 264 -6.34 -12.81 11.57
CA ARG A 264 -4.88 -12.89 11.53
C ARG A 264 -4.27 -11.64 12.17
N ARG A 265 -2.94 -11.68 12.36
CA ARG A 265 -2.16 -10.49 12.75
C ARG A 265 -2.36 -9.37 11.72
N SER A 266 -1.95 -8.16 12.11
CA SER A 266 -2.03 -6.95 11.27
C SER A 266 -1.63 -7.21 9.82
N LYS A 267 -2.32 -6.56 8.89
CA LYS A 267 -2.06 -6.63 7.45
C LYS A 267 -1.70 -5.25 6.93
N THR A 268 -0.66 -5.17 6.10
CA THR A 268 -0.39 -3.93 5.36
C THR A 268 -1.13 -3.94 4.04
N PHE A 269 -1.85 -2.86 3.82
CA PHE A 269 -2.50 -2.54 2.56
C PHE A 269 -1.80 -1.36 1.91
N ILE A 270 -1.41 -1.51 0.66
CA ILE A 270 -0.93 -0.42 -0.18
C ILE A 270 -2.05 -0.10 -1.16
N VAL A 271 -2.62 1.10 -1.05
CA VAL A 271 -3.81 1.47 -1.82
C VAL A 271 -3.48 2.72 -2.63
N GLU A 272 -3.17 2.54 -3.91
CA GLU A 272 -2.94 3.67 -4.81
C GLU A 272 -4.26 4.35 -5.18
N GLU A 273 -4.27 5.68 -5.08
CA GLU A 273 -5.39 6.54 -5.47
C GLU A 273 -6.76 5.99 -5.03
N PRO A 274 -7.00 5.79 -3.71
CA PRO A 274 -8.27 5.25 -3.23
C PRO A 274 -9.47 6.11 -3.64
N GLU A 275 -9.23 7.39 -3.90
CA GLU A 275 -10.20 8.39 -4.34
C GLU A 275 -10.67 8.23 -5.79
N GLN A 276 -10.02 7.38 -6.58
CA GLN A 276 -10.25 7.29 -8.02
C GLN A 276 -11.72 7.11 -8.38
N ASN A 277 -12.25 8.03 -9.20
CA ASN A 277 -13.64 8.07 -9.63
C ASN A 277 -14.70 8.23 -8.50
N LEU A 278 -14.28 8.67 -7.31
CA LEU A 278 -15.18 8.94 -6.19
C LEU A 278 -15.49 10.42 -6.05
N PHE A 279 -16.74 10.72 -5.76
CA PHE A 279 -17.15 12.05 -5.31
C PHE A 279 -16.58 12.34 -3.89
N PRO A 280 -16.27 13.59 -3.53
CA PRO A 280 -15.64 13.93 -2.24
C PRO A 280 -16.28 13.33 -0.99
N THR A 281 -17.61 13.26 -0.95
CA THR A 281 -18.32 12.64 0.20
C THR A 281 -18.03 11.14 0.33
N ALA A 282 -17.87 10.44 -0.78
CA ALA A 282 -17.51 9.02 -0.77
C ALA A 282 -16.03 8.82 -0.41
N GLN A 283 -15.15 9.75 -0.80
CA GLN A 283 -13.74 9.75 -0.39
C GLN A 283 -13.62 9.88 1.14
N LYS A 284 -14.35 10.82 1.76
CA LYS A 284 -14.42 10.95 3.22
C LYS A 284 -14.82 9.64 3.89
N LYS A 285 -15.92 9.04 3.45
CA LYS A 285 -16.40 7.76 4.01
C LYS A 285 -15.43 6.61 3.80
N LEU A 286 -14.67 6.62 2.71
CA LEU A 286 -13.63 5.63 2.47
C LEU A 286 -12.48 5.80 3.48
N VAL A 287 -12.03 7.03 3.76
CA VAL A 287 -11.01 7.29 4.80
C VAL A 287 -11.51 6.83 6.18
N GLU A 288 -12.74 7.13 6.54
CA GLU A 288 -13.38 6.64 7.77
C GLU A 288 -13.35 5.09 7.84
N PHE A 289 -13.67 4.41 6.75
CA PHE A 289 -13.60 2.94 6.66
C PHE A 289 -12.18 2.40 6.84
N LEU A 290 -11.17 3.04 6.21
CA LEU A 290 -9.77 2.64 6.35
C LEU A 290 -9.29 2.79 7.80
N VAL A 291 -9.58 3.93 8.43
CA VAL A 291 -9.23 4.17 9.84
C VAL A 291 -10.00 3.22 10.77
N GLY A 292 -11.28 2.97 10.52
CA GLY A 292 -12.04 1.96 11.26
C GLY A 292 -11.43 0.56 11.16
N SER A 293 -10.83 0.20 10.01
CA SER A 293 -10.09 -1.04 9.84
C SER A 293 -8.78 -1.08 10.63
N ILE A 294 -8.07 0.05 10.77
CA ILE A 294 -6.90 0.16 11.65
C ILE A 294 -7.31 -0.13 13.09
N ASN A 295 -8.34 0.54 13.57
CA ASN A 295 -8.78 0.44 14.96
C ASN A 295 -9.32 -0.94 15.34
N SER A 296 -10.00 -1.62 14.39
CA SER A 296 -10.61 -2.92 14.64
C SER A 296 -9.68 -4.12 14.42
N SER A 297 -8.67 -4.00 13.56
CA SER A 297 -7.85 -5.13 13.10
C SER A 297 -6.35 -4.85 13.11
N ASN A 298 -5.93 -3.68 13.62
CA ASN A 298 -4.53 -3.23 13.70
C ASN A 298 -3.81 -3.31 12.33
N ASN A 299 -4.51 -2.98 11.25
CA ASN A 299 -3.94 -2.95 9.91
C ASN A 299 -3.08 -1.69 9.70
N ASN A 300 -2.18 -1.76 8.71
CA ASN A 300 -1.40 -0.62 8.28
C ASN A 300 -1.75 -0.26 6.84
N PHE A 301 -1.68 1.03 6.51
CA PHE A 301 -1.97 1.53 5.17
C PHE A 301 -0.85 2.43 4.65
N LEU A 302 -0.46 2.23 3.40
CA LEU A 302 0.27 3.20 2.60
C LEU A 302 -0.65 3.68 1.48
N ILE A 303 -0.86 5.00 1.39
CA ILE A 303 -1.83 5.62 0.49
C ILE A 303 -1.13 6.67 -0.37
N PRO A 304 -0.63 6.30 -1.55
CA PRO A 304 -0.33 7.28 -2.59
C PRO A 304 -1.61 7.91 -3.12
N THR A 305 -1.70 9.25 -3.08
CA THR A 305 -2.91 9.99 -3.45
C THR A 305 -2.59 11.31 -4.15
N HIS A 306 -3.58 11.85 -4.87
CA HIS A 306 -3.59 13.22 -5.39
C HIS A 306 -4.72 14.05 -4.76
N SER A 307 -5.53 13.47 -3.87
CA SER A 307 -6.73 14.10 -3.37
C SER A 307 -6.50 14.89 -2.08
N PRO A 308 -6.79 16.20 -2.08
CA PRO A 308 -6.82 16.99 -0.85
C PRO A 308 -7.92 16.51 0.12
N TYR A 309 -9.00 15.90 -0.39
CA TYR A 309 -10.09 15.41 0.46
C TYR A 309 -9.70 14.22 1.32
N ILE A 310 -8.76 13.38 0.85
CA ILE A 310 -8.17 12.31 1.67
C ILE A 310 -7.45 12.93 2.87
N LEU A 311 -6.61 13.96 2.65
CA LEU A 311 -5.87 14.64 3.72
C LEU A 311 -6.83 15.32 4.70
N THR A 312 -7.78 16.12 4.20
CA THR A 312 -8.71 16.86 5.06
C THR A 312 -9.59 15.90 5.88
N SER A 313 -9.99 14.76 5.28
CA SER A 313 -10.74 13.75 6.04
C SER A 313 -9.90 13.14 7.14
N LEU A 314 -8.65 12.78 6.86
CA LEU A 314 -7.74 12.22 7.86
C LEU A 314 -7.44 13.21 8.98
N GLU A 315 -7.24 14.49 8.65
CA GLU A 315 -7.03 15.58 9.61
C GLU A 315 -8.20 15.68 10.60
N ASN A 316 -9.44 15.64 10.11
CA ASN A 316 -10.62 15.66 10.97
C ASN A 316 -10.66 14.48 11.96
N LEU A 317 -10.23 13.28 11.54
CA LEU A 317 -10.20 12.10 12.39
C LEU A 317 -9.08 12.17 13.45
N MET A 318 -7.92 12.74 13.09
CA MET A 318 -6.84 13.04 14.06
C MET A 318 -7.27 14.10 15.05
N TYR A 319 -7.89 15.18 14.59
CA TYR A 319 -8.34 16.27 15.44
C TYR A 319 -9.43 15.82 16.40
N ALA A 320 -10.38 14.98 15.96
CA ALA A 320 -11.37 14.36 16.82
C ALA A 320 -10.70 13.54 17.94
N HIS A 321 -9.70 12.72 17.63
CA HIS A 321 -8.93 11.98 18.62
C HIS A 321 -8.25 12.92 19.64
N LYS A 322 -7.60 13.98 19.15
CA LYS A 322 -6.91 14.97 19.99
C LYS A 322 -7.87 15.65 20.97
N ILE A 323 -9.02 16.15 20.49
CA ILE A 323 -10.01 16.82 21.37
C ILE A 323 -10.62 15.84 22.36
N ALA A 324 -11.02 14.66 21.89
CA ALA A 324 -11.70 13.66 22.73
C ALA A 324 -10.82 13.15 23.87
N ASN A 325 -9.50 13.09 23.68
CA ASN A 325 -8.53 12.65 24.68
C ASN A 325 -7.84 13.80 25.42
N GLY A 326 -8.11 15.05 25.05
CA GLY A 326 -7.71 16.24 25.79
C GLY A 326 -8.62 16.50 27.02
N ASN A 327 -8.20 17.40 27.91
CA ASN A 327 -9.00 17.87 29.07
C ASN A 327 -9.68 16.72 29.84
N ASN A 328 -8.96 15.66 30.14
CA ASN A 328 -9.45 14.47 30.88
C ASN A 328 -10.67 13.77 30.19
N GLY A 329 -10.89 13.97 28.91
CA GLY A 329 -12.00 13.34 28.16
C GLY A 329 -13.37 13.99 28.32
N GLU A 330 -13.47 15.19 28.89
CA GLU A 330 -14.73 15.89 29.12
C GLU A 330 -15.55 16.13 27.83
N LEU A 331 -14.88 16.22 26.69
CA LEU A 331 -15.52 16.47 25.40
C LEU A 331 -15.77 15.19 24.57
N LYS A 332 -15.41 14.03 25.10
CA LYS A 332 -15.44 12.77 24.35
C LYS A 332 -16.81 12.46 23.76
N GLU A 333 -17.87 12.59 24.54
CA GLU A 333 -19.25 12.32 24.08
C GLU A 333 -19.67 13.31 22.98
N LYS A 334 -19.37 14.60 23.16
CA LYS A 334 -19.70 15.63 22.15
C LYS A 334 -18.95 15.41 20.83
N VAL A 335 -17.68 14.99 20.91
CA VAL A 335 -16.91 14.66 19.71
C VAL A 335 -17.47 13.42 19.04
N ASN A 336 -17.90 12.41 19.81
CA ASN A 336 -18.50 11.20 19.28
C ASN A 336 -19.85 11.45 18.58
N GLU A 337 -20.61 12.47 18.97
CA GLU A 337 -21.81 12.90 18.26
C GLU A 337 -21.52 13.49 16.87
N ILE A 338 -20.29 14.05 16.66
CA ILE A 338 -19.86 14.66 15.40
C ILE A 338 -19.17 13.60 14.51
N ILE A 339 -18.26 12.84 15.08
CA ILE A 339 -17.48 11.78 14.43
C ILE A 339 -17.42 10.58 15.37
N ASP A 340 -17.93 9.43 14.94
CA ASP A 340 -17.96 8.18 15.69
C ASP A 340 -16.53 7.79 16.15
N GLU A 341 -16.37 7.44 17.43
CA GLU A 341 -15.09 7.08 18.07
C GLU A 341 -14.32 6.00 17.30
N LYS A 342 -15.00 5.08 16.66
CA LYS A 342 -14.37 4.01 15.86
C LYS A 342 -13.51 4.52 14.70
N TYR A 343 -13.68 5.81 14.30
CA TYR A 343 -12.91 6.44 13.23
C TYR A 343 -11.82 7.39 13.72
N TRP A 344 -11.66 7.58 15.05
CA TRP A 344 -10.61 8.45 15.56
C TRP A 344 -9.25 7.77 15.42
N ILE A 345 -8.22 8.54 15.11
CA ILE A 345 -6.85 8.04 14.99
C ILE A 345 -5.87 8.97 15.69
N ASN A 346 -4.95 8.38 16.46
CA ASN A 346 -3.88 9.14 17.08
C ASN A 346 -2.94 9.69 16.01
N GLN A 347 -2.63 10.99 16.06
CA GLN A 347 -1.68 11.64 15.15
C GLN A 347 -0.28 11.00 15.17
N GLU A 348 0.11 10.35 16.26
CA GLU A 348 1.37 9.62 16.38
C GLU A 348 1.42 8.35 15.50
N ASP A 349 0.26 7.83 15.13
CA ASP A 349 0.10 6.68 14.24
C ASP A 349 0.03 7.08 12.74
N VAL A 350 0.09 8.39 12.46
CA VAL A 350 -0.06 8.96 11.12
C VAL A 350 1.26 9.55 10.63
N CYS A 351 1.57 9.34 9.35
CA CYS A 351 2.63 10.03 8.64
C CYS A 351 2.07 10.60 7.33
N VAL A 352 2.41 11.83 7.00
CA VAL A 352 1.95 12.48 5.76
C VAL A 352 3.14 13.18 5.11
N TYR A 353 3.46 12.79 3.89
CA TYR A 353 4.59 13.32 3.16
C TYR A 353 4.17 13.91 1.81
N TYR A 354 4.64 15.10 1.53
CA TYR A 354 4.67 15.62 0.16
C TYR A 354 5.92 15.11 -0.54
N LEU A 355 5.75 14.55 -1.74
CA LEU A 355 6.83 14.14 -2.62
C LEU A 355 6.92 15.09 -3.83
N GLY A 356 8.09 15.65 -4.05
CA GLY A 356 8.40 16.54 -5.16
C GLY A 356 9.91 16.60 -5.37
N ASP A 357 10.34 16.89 -6.60
CA ASP A 357 11.75 17.06 -6.98
C ASP A 357 12.67 15.95 -6.47
N GLY A 358 12.21 14.70 -6.55
CA GLY A 358 12.96 13.53 -6.09
C GLY A 358 13.15 13.42 -4.57
N THR A 359 12.55 14.30 -3.79
CA THR A 359 12.69 14.37 -2.33
C THR A 359 11.33 14.28 -1.61
N HIS A 360 11.35 14.39 -0.29
CA HIS A 360 10.13 14.42 0.52
C HIS A 360 10.15 15.54 1.54
N LYS A 361 8.96 15.93 1.99
CA LYS A 361 8.77 16.81 3.16
C LYS A 361 7.69 16.22 4.03
N ASP A 362 7.95 16.07 5.35
CA ASP A 362 6.90 15.80 6.34
C ASP A 362 6.02 17.05 6.45
N ILE A 363 4.73 16.90 6.16
CA ILE A 363 3.74 17.99 6.18
C ILE A 363 2.73 17.83 7.31
N LEU A 364 2.95 16.87 8.23
CA LEU A 364 2.12 16.68 9.41
C LEU A 364 2.65 17.49 10.60
N GLN A 365 1.88 18.45 11.07
CA GLN A 365 2.09 19.19 12.31
C GLN A 365 1.46 18.41 13.46
N ARG A 366 2.25 17.50 14.07
CA ARG A 366 1.74 16.53 15.06
C ARG A 366 1.11 17.16 16.28
N ASP A 367 1.74 18.18 16.85
CA ASP A 367 1.24 18.85 18.06
C ASP A 367 -0.16 19.45 17.87
N GLU A 368 -0.47 19.88 16.67
CA GLU A 368 -1.74 20.50 16.31
C GLU A 368 -2.73 19.52 15.66
N ALA A 369 -2.29 18.33 15.27
CA ALA A 369 -3.00 17.34 14.47
C ALA A 369 -3.49 17.95 13.12
N LEU A 370 -2.67 18.81 12.50
CA LEU A 370 -2.95 19.51 11.25
C LEU A 370 -2.01 19.04 10.14
N ILE A 371 -2.49 19.14 8.91
CA ILE A 371 -1.71 18.84 7.70
C ILE A 371 -1.47 20.15 6.96
N ASP A 372 -0.20 20.48 6.70
CA ASP A 372 0.19 21.61 5.86
C ASP A 372 -0.27 21.38 4.41
N LYS A 373 -1.24 22.17 3.97
CA LYS A 373 -1.85 22.06 2.63
C LYS A 373 -1.33 23.08 1.64
N ASP A 374 -0.36 23.90 2.02
CA ASP A 374 0.14 24.98 1.16
C ASP A 374 0.63 24.50 -0.21
N TYR A 375 1.17 23.27 -0.26
CA TYR A 375 1.61 22.66 -1.53
C TYR A 375 0.47 22.26 -2.46
N ILE A 376 -0.70 21.96 -1.92
CA ILE A 376 -1.89 21.56 -2.69
C ILE A 376 -2.67 22.81 -3.09
N ASP A 377 -2.77 23.77 -2.17
CA ASP A 377 -3.53 25.00 -2.35
C ASP A 377 -2.82 26.01 -3.25
N SER A 378 -1.53 25.80 -3.57
CA SER A 378 -0.75 26.68 -4.45
C SER A 378 -1.42 26.87 -5.82
N VAL A 379 -1.98 25.81 -6.40
CA VAL A 379 -2.69 25.87 -7.68
C VAL A 379 -3.98 26.67 -7.54
N SER A 380 -4.77 26.45 -6.48
CA SER A 380 -5.99 27.21 -6.20
C SER A 380 -5.66 28.71 -5.98
N LYS A 381 -4.56 29.02 -5.27
CA LYS A 381 -4.08 30.38 -5.07
C LYS A 381 -3.68 31.04 -6.41
N SER A 382 -2.99 30.30 -7.30
CA SER A 382 -2.62 30.80 -8.63
C SER A 382 -3.87 31.09 -9.47
N ILE A 383 -4.82 30.16 -9.54
CA ILE A 383 -6.07 30.33 -10.31
C ILE A 383 -6.87 31.54 -9.78
N ASN A 384 -6.98 31.69 -8.46
CA ASN A 384 -7.67 32.83 -7.86
C ASN A 384 -6.95 34.14 -8.17
N SER A 385 -5.61 34.17 -8.12
CA SER A 385 -4.83 35.34 -8.46
C SER A 385 -4.99 35.76 -9.94
N GLU A 386 -5.06 34.78 -10.86
CA GLU A 386 -5.34 35.03 -12.28
C GLU A 386 -6.76 35.60 -12.44
N TYR A 387 -7.74 35.07 -11.73
CA TYR A 387 -9.10 35.56 -11.75
C TYR A 387 -9.21 37.00 -11.23
N ASP A 388 -8.53 37.32 -10.11
CA ASP A 388 -8.50 38.67 -9.54
C ASP A 388 -7.87 39.68 -10.54
N GLN A 389 -6.78 39.30 -11.21
CA GLN A 389 -6.17 40.15 -12.26
C GLN A 389 -7.14 40.39 -13.43
N LEU A 390 -7.92 39.40 -13.83
CA LEU A 390 -8.94 39.53 -14.87
C LEU A 390 -10.08 40.46 -14.43
N LEU A 391 -10.50 40.37 -13.17
CA LEU A 391 -11.50 41.31 -12.61
C LEU A 391 -11.02 42.75 -12.60
N ASP A 392 -9.76 42.96 -12.22
CA ASP A 392 -9.14 44.30 -12.25
C ASP A 392 -9.16 44.92 -13.67
N LEU A 393 -8.88 44.08 -14.69
CA LEU A 393 -8.97 44.53 -16.09
C LEU A 393 -10.40 44.84 -16.52
N ASP A 394 -11.40 44.06 -16.10
CA ASP A 394 -12.80 44.32 -16.43
C ASP A 394 -13.29 45.63 -15.79
N VAL A 395 -12.94 45.87 -14.53
CA VAL A 395 -13.22 47.17 -13.86
C VAL A 395 -12.56 48.35 -14.57
N ALA A 396 -11.32 48.19 -15.06
CA ALA A 396 -10.62 49.24 -15.79
C ALA A 396 -11.23 49.54 -17.16
N MET A 397 -11.93 48.58 -17.79
CA MET A 397 -12.62 48.76 -19.07
C MET A 397 -14.00 49.43 -18.90
N GLN A 398 -14.58 49.45 -17.71
CA GLN A 398 -15.88 50.06 -17.41
C GLN A 398 -15.78 51.52 -16.96
N ASN A 399 -14.57 52.02 -16.72
CA ASN A 399 -14.25 53.42 -16.42
C ASN A 399 -13.63 54.12 -17.61
#